data_f86295a48045f16c2ea5a593b988d797
#
_entry.id   f86295a48045f16c2ea5a593b988d797
#
_cell.length_a   1.000
_cell.length_b   1.000
_cell.length_c   1.000
_cell.angle_alpha   90.00
_cell.angle_beta   90.00
_cell.angle_gamma   90.00
#
_symmetry.space_group_name_H-M   'P 1'
#
loop_
_entity.id
_entity.type
_entity.pdbx_description
1 polymer ?
#
loop_
_entity_poly.entity_id
_entity_poly.type
_entity_poly.pdbx_seq_one_letter_code
_entity_poly.pdbx_strand_id
1 'polypeptide(L)'
;YLKGSTAAGKAVDYKFASIANAQRQKNYKYTLQLGGVQEGGAILGIMVSTVVESISLSDVIPQEWLPKAKITASGFDETGHLDYYETEQVTPQVSYQAVKATEDMEFTFDFHDQNIQSLSGTYLLSELTDDRRQALTNAGLVLPKLGETAGVIDLTAFVAQLTCADDGAAVTNNISMRVKANHRWSDTQAYSISTHSPEFSITVDERESWSKEFSVHELQVTKGDAQTLKSKVVYQYSADNGHTWTDCSDGMRQKFASHPEQKQYQVRAIYRRKVVSNVESVTLETPTQMPNSDMEDWYYANAARSINTYFPWNENGNSFWNTNNDYTTRYRSKVNLFAAGANPYNSFPAVSYVVGGHSGHRAAELRNTGSGRGNTIANDVKDFNKVAGELFTGDVAVSTGGTDALPSGDHYTIDTNGRAFASRPTSMHFWYKYAPLKSDTWRAKLVLMDAAHEVIAEKELTASNSVSDWQEANVNLDFTDGTLYSKCAYIYVVFSSTVNAGANMPWERKDGYQLWEGDQLVNKNETRSFIGSILTIDDISLVYDK
;
A
#
# COMPACT_ATOMS: atom_id res chain seq x y z
N TYR A 1 -9.62 -2.17 -77.48
CA TYR A 1 -9.73 -2.66 -78.83
C TYR A 1 -11.18 -3.02 -79.15
N LEU A 2 -11.70 -2.52 -80.24
CA LEU A 2 -12.95 -3.00 -80.81
C LEU A 2 -12.61 -3.90 -81.99
N LYS A 3 -13.02 -5.13 -81.94
CA LYS A 3 -12.91 -6.07 -83.02
C LYS A 3 -14.29 -6.32 -83.62
N GLY A 4 -14.41 -6.22 -84.85
CA GLY A 4 -15.65 -6.47 -85.60
C GLY A 4 -15.37 -6.83 -87.04
N SER A 5 -16.48 -7.07 -87.76
CA SER A 5 -16.41 -7.22 -89.22
C SER A 5 -17.42 -6.31 -89.92
N THR A 6 -17.15 -5.81 -91.08
CA THR A 6 -18.12 -5.10 -91.92
C THR A 6 -19.18 -6.05 -92.41
N ALA A 7 -20.31 -5.55 -92.92
CA ALA A 7 -21.35 -6.36 -93.57
C ALA A 7 -20.82 -7.17 -94.78
N ALA A 8 -19.66 -6.78 -95.32
CA ALA A 8 -18.95 -7.49 -96.37
C ALA A 8 -17.90 -8.50 -95.85
N GLY A 9 -17.91 -8.81 -94.53
CA GLY A 9 -17.02 -9.79 -93.91
C GLY A 9 -15.58 -9.33 -93.68
N LYS A 10 -15.22 -8.07 -93.95
CA LYS A 10 -13.90 -7.54 -93.69
C LYS A 10 -13.67 -7.25 -92.20
N ALA A 11 -12.64 -7.86 -91.62
CA ALA A 11 -12.26 -7.63 -90.21
C ALA A 11 -11.80 -6.18 -89.96
N VAL A 12 -12.25 -5.60 -88.94
CA VAL A 12 -11.92 -4.23 -88.50
C VAL A 12 -11.42 -4.29 -87.08
N ASP A 13 -10.28 -3.67 -86.81
CA ASP A 13 -9.65 -3.61 -85.49
C ASP A 13 -9.27 -2.15 -85.20
N TYR A 14 -9.95 -1.57 -84.18
CA TYR A 14 -9.72 -0.19 -83.77
C TYR A 14 -9.25 -0.12 -82.36
N LYS A 15 -8.19 0.62 -82.08
CA LYS A 15 -7.66 0.92 -80.77
C LYS A 15 -8.14 2.29 -80.33
N PHE A 16 -8.95 2.33 -79.36
CA PHE A 16 -9.37 3.59 -78.74
C PHE A 16 -8.30 4.09 -77.75
N ALA A 17 -8.06 5.41 -77.72
CA ALA A 17 -7.27 6.03 -76.69
C ALA A 17 -7.94 5.80 -75.28
N SER A 18 -7.16 5.84 -74.26
CA SER A 18 -7.61 5.54 -72.92
C SER A 18 -8.90 6.23 -72.52
N ILE A 19 -9.78 5.55 -71.78
CA ILE A 19 -10.96 6.15 -71.21
C ILE A 19 -10.48 7.09 -70.09
N ALA A 20 -10.50 8.41 -70.35
CA ALA A 20 -10.17 9.40 -69.37
C ALA A 20 -11.22 9.39 -68.23
N ASN A 21 -10.79 9.43 -67.00
CA ASN A 21 -11.63 9.52 -65.80
C ASN A 21 -12.47 8.27 -65.43
N ALA A 22 -12.14 7.08 -65.91
CA ALA A 22 -12.77 5.85 -65.42
C ALA A 22 -12.43 5.63 -63.95
N GLN A 23 -13.44 5.62 -63.07
CA GLN A 23 -13.26 5.34 -61.63
C GLN A 23 -13.27 3.84 -61.40
N ARG A 24 -12.38 3.39 -60.51
CA ARG A 24 -12.36 2.00 -60.03
C ARG A 24 -13.69 1.64 -59.37
N GLN A 25 -14.20 0.46 -59.62
CA GLN A 25 -15.48 -0.08 -59.12
C GLN A 25 -16.76 0.54 -59.75
N LYS A 26 -16.67 1.28 -60.81
CA LYS A 26 -17.84 1.70 -61.60
C LYS A 26 -17.88 0.99 -62.92
N ASN A 27 -19.06 0.53 -63.29
CA ASN A 27 -19.29 -0.07 -64.59
C ASN A 27 -19.71 1.01 -65.58
N TYR A 28 -19.12 0.98 -66.78
CA TYR A 28 -19.41 1.94 -67.82
C TYR A 28 -19.98 1.19 -69.03
N LYS A 29 -21.18 1.57 -69.49
CA LYS A 29 -21.74 1.08 -70.73
C LYS A 29 -21.45 2.09 -71.82
N TYR A 30 -20.82 1.61 -72.82
CA TYR A 30 -20.50 2.40 -74.03
C TYR A 30 -21.45 2.05 -75.16
N THR A 31 -22.14 3.01 -75.73
CA THR A 31 -22.88 2.84 -76.98
C THR A 31 -22.07 3.45 -78.11
N LEU A 32 -21.77 2.65 -79.04
CA LEU A 32 -21.03 3.01 -80.26
C LEU A 32 -22.01 3.20 -81.38
N GLN A 33 -22.08 4.42 -81.92
CA GLN A 33 -22.77 4.67 -83.19
C GLN A 33 -21.73 4.81 -84.29
N LEU A 34 -21.84 3.92 -85.23
CA LEU A 34 -20.99 3.97 -86.43
C LEU A 34 -21.68 4.91 -87.45
N GLY A 35 -21.05 6.04 -87.75
CA GLY A 35 -21.51 6.96 -88.78
C GLY A 35 -20.94 6.63 -90.15
N GLY A 36 -21.64 5.85 -90.85
CA GLY A 36 -21.34 5.53 -92.29
C GLY A 36 -20.00 4.86 -92.55
N VAL A 37 -20.05 3.78 -93.32
CA VAL A 37 -18.83 3.14 -93.88
C VAL A 37 -18.83 3.43 -95.38
N GLN A 38 -17.82 4.16 -95.90
CA GLN A 38 -17.60 4.34 -97.33
C GLN A 38 -17.03 3.10 -97.98
N GLU A 39 -17.28 2.93 -99.25
CA GLU A 39 -16.61 1.90 -100.04
C GLU A 39 -15.07 2.07 -99.93
N GLY A 40 -14.41 1.11 -99.36
CA GLY A 40 -13.02 1.15 -99.05
C GLY A 40 -12.65 0.87 -97.59
N GLY A 41 -13.65 0.78 -96.69
CA GLY A 41 -13.48 0.29 -95.30
C GLY A 41 -13.01 1.31 -94.30
N ALA A 42 -13.05 2.61 -94.59
CA ALA A 42 -12.75 3.66 -93.64
C ALA A 42 -14.01 4.02 -92.82
N ILE A 43 -13.92 4.07 -91.50
CA ILE A 43 -14.97 4.53 -90.60
C ILE A 43 -14.89 6.04 -90.58
N LEU A 44 -15.94 6.73 -91.05
CA LEU A 44 -15.99 8.20 -91.11
C LEU A 44 -16.24 8.91 -89.82
N GLY A 45 -16.71 8.21 -88.86
CA GLY A 45 -16.90 8.76 -87.52
C GLY A 45 -17.48 7.72 -86.57
N ILE A 46 -17.02 7.77 -85.35
CA ILE A 46 -17.58 6.96 -84.26
C ILE A 46 -18.04 7.93 -83.20
N MET A 47 -19.33 7.92 -82.90
CA MET A 47 -19.84 8.64 -81.74
C MET A 47 -19.93 7.66 -80.56
N VAL A 48 -19.21 7.96 -79.55
CA VAL A 48 -19.25 7.17 -78.33
C VAL A 48 -20.04 7.96 -77.24
N SER A 49 -21.19 7.45 -76.87
CA SER A 49 -21.92 7.98 -75.71
C SER A 49 -21.65 7.07 -74.53
N THR A 50 -21.32 7.66 -73.41
CA THR A 50 -21.08 6.93 -72.18
C THR A 50 -22.25 7.11 -71.24
N VAL A 51 -22.95 6.05 -70.91
CA VAL A 51 -23.95 6.02 -69.85
C VAL A 51 -23.35 5.28 -68.67
N VAL A 52 -23.29 5.91 -67.51
CA VAL A 52 -22.88 5.23 -66.28
C VAL A 52 -24.12 4.48 -65.75
N GLU A 53 -24.14 3.21 -65.97
CA GLU A 53 -25.14 2.32 -65.35
C GLU A 53 -24.47 1.65 -64.14
N SER A 54 -25.22 1.47 -63.05
CA SER A 54 -24.80 0.69 -61.91
C SER A 54 -24.92 -0.80 -62.16
N ILE A 55 -24.23 -1.28 -63.18
CA ILE A 55 -24.14 -2.72 -63.46
C ILE A 55 -23.03 -3.28 -62.56
N SER A 56 -23.35 -4.30 -61.79
CA SER A 56 -22.35 -5.03 -61.04
C SER A 56 -21.31 -5.62 -62.01
N LEU A 57 -20.01 -5.40 -61.72
CA LEU A 57 -18.93 -5.96 -62.54
C LEU A 57 -19.06 -7.49 -62.66
N SER A 58 -19.64 -8.11 -61.68
CA SER A 58 -19.94 -9.53 -61.59
C SER A 58 -20.94 -10.04 -62.64
N ASP A 59 -21.78 -9.15 -63.23
CA ASP A 59 -22.80 -9.54 -64.19
C ASP A 59 -22.29 -9.52 -65.65
N VAL A 60 -21.11 -8.90 -65.84
CA VAL A 60 -20.52 -8.70 -67.15
C VAL A 60 -19.27 -9.55 -67.37
N ILE A 61 -18.57 -9.89 -66.29
CA ILE A 61 -17.33 -10.67 -66.36
C ILE A 61 -17.66 -12.14 -66.07
N PRO A 62 -17.11 -13.09 -66.86
CA PRO A 62 -17.23 -14.51 -66.50
C PRO A 62 -16.80 -14.75 -65.05
N GLN A 63 -17.56 -15.55 -64.32
CA GLN A 63 -17.37 -15.74 -62.90
C GLN A 63 -15.98 -16.26 -62.52
N GLU A 64 -15.39 -17.08 -63.38
CA GLU A 64 -14.02 -17.58 -63.26
C GLU A 64 -12.95 -16.48 -63.29
N TRP A 65 -13.25 -15.29 -63.80
CA TRP A 65 -12.33 -14.15 -63.91
C TRP A 65 -12.49 -13.16 -62.75
N LEU A 66 -13.56 -13.28 -61.95
CA LEU A 66 -13.72 -12.48 -60.76
C LEU A 66 -12.69 -12.90 -59.71
N PRO A 67 -12.12 -11.95 -58.96
CA PRO A 67 -11.16 -12.31 -57.94
C PRO A 67 -11.82 -13.17 -56.86
N LYS A 68 -11.06 -14.10 -56.29
CA LYS A 68 -11.46 -14.84 -55.09
C LYS A 68 -11.75 -13.87 -53.94
N ALA A 69 -12.55 -14.26 -52.99
CA ALA A 69 -12.71 -13.51 -51.74
C ALA A 69 -11.33 -13.32 -51.07
N LYS A 70 -11.10 -12.13 -50.56
CA LYS A 70 -9.89 -11.80 -49.82
C LYS A 70 -10.18 -11.87 -48.33
N ILE A 71 -9.34 -12.56 -47.60
CA ILE A 71 -9.37 -12.63 -46.14
C ILE A 71 -8.14 -11.87 -45.61
N THR A 72 -8.34 -11.04 -44.58
CA THR A 72 -7.29 -10.27 -43.92
C THR A 72 -7.52 -10.32 -42.42
N ALA A 73 -6.47 -10.16 -41.63
CA ALA A 73 -6.59 -10.11 -40.19
C ALA A 73 -5.87 -8.88 -39.60
N SER A 74 -6.29 -8.48 -38.40
CA SER A 74 -5.60 -7.50 -37.58
C SER A 74 -5.49 -8.04 -36.15
N GLY A 75 -4.46 -7.60 -35.43
CA GLY A 75 -4.19 -8.11 -34.06
C GLY A 75 -3.42 -9.44 -34.06
N PHE A 76 -2.96 -9.92 -35.19
CA PHE A 76 -2.06 -11.05 -35.35
C PHE A 76 -0.73 -10.57 -35.97
N ASP A 77 0.32 -11.33 -35.79
CA ASP A 77 1.59 -11.08 -36.45
C ASP A 77 1.55 -11.44 -37.95
N GLU A 78 2.68 -11.29 -38.64
CA GLU A 78 2.80 -11.56 -40.09
C GLU A 78 2.58 -13.05 -40.44
N THR A 79 2.71 -13.95 -39.50
CA THR A 79 2.48 -15.40 -39.65
C THR A 79 1.06 -15.82 -39.33
N GLY A 80 0.22 -14.91 -38.87
CA GLY A 80 -1.13 -15.19 -38.40
C GLY A 80 -1.17 -15.73 -36.95
N HIS A 81 -0.14 -15.44 -36.16
CA HIS A 81 -0.05 -15.87 -34.76
C HIS A 81 -0.33 -14.71 -33.80
N LEU A 82 -0.96 -15.01 -32.66
CA LEU A 82 -1.18 -14.12 -31.53
C LEU A 82 -0.70 -14.80 -30.28
N ASP A 83 0.29 -14.22 -29.62
CA ASP A 83 0.61 -14.49 -28.22
C ASP A 83 -0.32 -13.67 -27.33
N TYR A 84 -1.12 -14.33 -26.54
CA TYR A 84 -2.10 -13.72 -25.63
C TYR A 84 -1.77 -14.14 -24.19
N TYR A 85 -1.58 -13.17 -23.32
CA TYR A 85 -1.49 -13.43 -21.88
C TYR A 85 -2.86 -13.23 -21.25
N GLU A 86 -3.31 -14.19 -20.44
CA GLU A 86 -4.63 -14.11 -19.80
C GLU A 86 -4.85 -12.72 -19.18
N THR A 87 -6.04 -12.18 -19.38
CA THR A 87 -6.49 -10.85 -18.95
C THR A 87 -6.04 -9.68 -19.82
N GLU A 88 -5.12 -9.83 -20.76
CA GLU A 88 -4.74 -8.75 -21.66
C GLU A 88 -5.94 -8.23 -22.46
N GLN A 89 -5.91 -6.94 -22.77
CA GLN A 89 -6.92 -6.30 -23.61
C GLN A 89 -6.43 -6.31 -25.06
N VAL A 90 -6.86 -7.31 -25.82
CA VAL A 90 -6.54 -7.45 -27.24
C VAL A 90 -7.81 -7.46 -28.08
N THR A 91 -7.73 -6.99 -29.32
CA THR A 91 -8.88 -6.89 -30.23
C THR A 91 -8.57 -7.54 -31.59
N PRO A 92 -8.28 -8.87 -31.64
CA PRO A 92 -8.01 -9.55 -32.88
C PRO A 92 -9.27 -9.66 -33.71
N GLN A 93 -9.14 -9.44 -35.01
CA GLN A 93 -10.23 -9.50 -35.98
C GLN A 93 -9.81 -10.16 -37.25
N VAL A 94 -10.72 -10.92 -37.88
CA VAL A 94 -10.59 -11.46 -39.21
C VAL A 94 -11.67 -10.86 -40.08
N SER A 95 -11.29 -10.28 -41.20
CA SER A 95 -12.20 -9.63 -42.14
C SER A 95 -12.17 -10.34 -43.49
N TYR A 96 -13.30 -10.40 -44.16
CA TYR A 96 -13.39 -10.88 -45.52
C TYR A 96 -14.06 -9.86 -46.43
N GLN A 97 -13.69 -9.90 -47.71
CA GLN A 97 -14.30 -9.09 -48.75
C GLN A 97 -14.37 -9.90 -50.06
N ALA A 98 -15.53 -9.91 -50.69
CA ALA A 98 -15.82 -10.57 -51.96
C ALA A 98 -16.47 -9.59 -52.94
N VAL A 99 -16.42 -9.89 -54.25
CA VAL A 99 -17.05 -9.07 -55.29
C VAL A 99 -18.57 -9.34 -55.35
N LYS A 100 -18.97 -10.57 -55.11
CA LYS A 100 -20.38 -10.98 -54.99
C LYS A 100 -20.70 -11.46 -53.58
N ALA A 101 -21.97 -11.59 -53.29
CA ALA A 101 -22.47 -12.16 -52.07
C ALA A 101 -21.82 -13.52 -51.74
N THR A 102 -21.50 -13.75 -50.51
CA THR A 102 -20.94 -15.02 -50.04
C THR A 102 -21.95 -16.13 -50.12
N GLU A 103 -21.54 -17.25 -50.74
CA GLU A 103 -22.35 -18.45 -50.93
C GLU A 103 -22.21 -19.40 -49.73
N ASP A 104 -21.01 -19.50 -49.20
CA ASP A 104 -20.71 -20.31 -48.04
C ASP A 104 -19.40 -19.85 -47.38
N MET A 105 -19.16 -20.33 -46.14
CA MET A 105 -17.89 -20.20 -45.44
C MET A 105 -17.57 -21.51 -44.73
N GLU A 106 -16.32 -21.90 -44.78
CA GLU A 106 -15.84 -23.06 -44.05
C GLU A 106 -14.90 -22.59 -42.96
N PHE A 107 -15.14 -23.07 -41.76
CA PHE A 107 -14.31 -22.85 -40.56
C PHE A 107 -13.78 -24.19 -40.09
N THR A 108 -12.50 -24.27 -39.80
CA THR A 108 -11.91 -25.40 -39.10
C THR A 108 -11.35 -24.88 -37.77
N PHE A 109 -11.85 -25.42 -36.69
CA PHE A 109 -11.40 -25.15 -35.33
C PHE A 109 -10.64 -26.35 -34.79
N ASP A 110 -9.44 -26.09 -34.24
CA ASP A 110 -8.62 -27.08 -33.57
C ASP A 110 -8.24 -26.47 -32.21
N PHE A 111 -9.13 -26.70 -31.21
CA PHE A 111 -9.04 -26.11 -29.91
C PHE A 111 -8.45 -27.09 -28.90
N HIS A 112 -7.43 -26.63 -28.18
CA HIS A 112 -6.78 -27.39 -27.11
C HIS A 112 -7.12 -26.85 -25.72
N ASP A 113 -7.72 -25.66 -25.60
CA ASP A 113 -8.30 -25.19 -24.35
C ASP A 113 -9.45 -26.12 -23.94
N GLN A 114 -9.32 -26.73 -22.77
CA GLN A 114 -10.27 -27.74 -22.27
C GLN A 114 -11.72 -27.23 -22.14
N ASN A 115 -11.92 -25.92 -22.02
CA ASN A 115 -13.27 -25.33 -21.89
C ASN A 115 -14.00 -25.30 -23.23
N ILE A 116 -13.28 -25.31 -24.36
CA ILE A 116 -13.84 -25.17 -25.72
C ILE A 116 -13.43 -26.30 -26.67
N GLN A 117 -12.64 -27.28 -26.21
CA GLN A 117 -12.17 -28.41 -27.02
C GLN A 117 -13.30 -29.18 -27.72
N SER A 118 -14.49 -29.26 -27.09
CA SER A 118 -15.67 -29.89 -27.67
C SER A 118 -16.23 -29.17 -28.90
N LEU A 119 -15.77 -27.93 -29.17
CA LEU A 119 -16.14 -27.13 -30.34
C LEU A 119 -15.19 -27.33 -31.53
N SER A 120 -14.16 -28.15 -31.41
CA SER A 120 -13.26 -28.51 -32.50
C SER A 120 -14.01 -29.21 -33.60
N GLY A 121 -13.61 -29.00 -34.86
CA GLY A 121 -14.19 -29.60 -36.05
C GLY A 121 -14.21 -28.66 -37.23
N THR A 122 -14.63 -29.20 -38.40
CA THR A 122 -14.82 -28.44 -39.63
C THR A 122 -16.30 -28.21 -39.85
N TYR A 123 -16.71 -26.97 -40.12
CA TYR A 123 -18.10 -26.53 -40.25
C TYR A 123 -18.29 -25.73 -41.55
N LEU A 124 -19.28 -26.12 -42.34
CA LEU A 124 -19.83 -25.25 -43.38
C LEU A 124 -20.92 -24.36 -42.75
N LEU A 125 -20.86 -23.07 -43.02
CA LEU A 125 -21.77 -22.11 -42.42
C LEU A 125 -23.22 -22.33 -42.84
N SER A 126 -23.44 -22.83 -44.08
CA SER A 126 -24.74 -23.23 -44.63
C SER A 126 -25.35 -24.46 -43.95
N GLU A 127 -24.51 -25.32 -43.34
CA GLU A 127 -24.91 -26.56 -42.70
C GLU A 127 -24.88 -26.45 -41.14
N LEU A 128 -24.51 -25.31 -40.61
CA LEU A 128 -24.32 -25.12 -39.17
C LEU A 128 -25.67 -25.08 -38.44
N THR A 129 -25.85 -26.03 -37.55
CA THR A 129 -27.10 -26.09 -36.71
C THR A 129 -27.17 -24.92 -35.74
N ASP A 130 -28.37 -24.54 -35.34
CA ASP A 130 -28.60 -23.45 -34.37
C ASP A 130 -27.95 -23.74 -33.03
N ASP A 131 -28.00 -24.99 -32.54
CA ASP A 131 -27.34 -25.39 -31.28
C ASP A 131 -25.83 -25.19 -31.35
N ARG A 132 -25.20 -25.58 -32.46
CA ARG A 132 -23.75 -25.42 -32.64
C ARG A 132 -23.37 -23.95 -32.79
N ARG A 133 -24.18 -23.18 -33.54
CA ARG A 133 -24.00 -21.72 -33.66
C ARG A 133 -24.09 -21.06 -32.30
N GLN A 134 -25.06 -21.44 -31.49
CA GLN A 134 -25.20 -20.91 -30.13
C GLN A 134 -24.02 -21.28 -29.24
N ALA A 135 -23.53 -22.53 -29.32
CA ALA A 135 -22.36 -22.97 -28.56
C ALA A 135 -21.10 -22.16 -28.92
N LEU A 136 -20.85 -21.90 -30.22
CA LEU A 136 -19.76 -21.04 -30.67
C LEU A 136 -19.94 -19.60 -30.19
N THR A 137 -21.16 -19.06 -30.26
CA THR A 137 -21.47 -17.72 -29.76
C THR A 137 -21.23 -17.61 -28.26
N ASN A 138 -21.60 -18.62 -27.46
CA ASN A 138 -21.34 -18.66 -26.02
C ASN A 138 -19.84 -18.69 -25.70
N ALA A 139 -19.04 -19.29 -26.60
CA ALA A 139 -17.57 -19.24 -26.53
C ALA A 139 -16.96 -17.92 -27.07
N GLY A 140 -17.79 -16.93 -27.38
CA GLY A 140 -17.33 -15.62 -27.89
C GLY A 140 -17.10 -15.57 -29.42
N LEU A 141 -17.38 -16.65 -30.15
CA LEU A 141 -17.23 -16.72 -31.61
C LEU A 141 -18.56 -16.41 -32.29
N VAL A 142 -18.74 -15.16 -32.71
CA VAL A 142 -19.92 -14.74 -33.48
C VAL A 142 -19.60 -14.86 -34.97
N LEU A 143 -20.15 -15.90 -35.59
CA LEU A 143 -19.94 -16.16 -37.03
C LEU A 143 -20.81 -15.24 -37.89
N PRO A 144 -20.31 -14.83 -39.09
CA PRO A 144 -21.02 -13.93 -40.00
C PRO A 144 -22.28 -14.59 -40.60
N LYS A 145 -23.09 -13.80 -41.30
CA LYS A 145 -24.20 -14.28 -42.10
C LYS A 145 -23.77 -14.49 -43.53
N LEU A 146 -24.39 -15.46 -44.21
CA LEU A 146 -24.22 -15.64 -45.64
C LEU A 146 -25.00 -14.57 -46.42
N GLY A 147 -24.60 -14.32 -47.66
CA GLY A 147 -25.26 -13.35 -48.51
C GLY A 147 -24.65 -11.95 -48.51
N GLU A 148 -23.70 -11.69 -47.63
CA GLU A 148 -22.98 -10.42 -47.55
C GLU A 148 -21.73 -10.43 -48.43
N THR A 149 -21.28 -9.25 -48.92
CA THR A 149 -20.07 -9.09 -49.68
C THR A 149 -18.82 -8.83 -48.86
N ALA A 150 -19.00 -8.47 -47.61
CA ALA A 150 -17.91 -8.23 -46.65
C ALA A 150 -18.41 -8.44 -45.21
N GLY A 151 -17.51 -8.76 -44.32
CA GLY A 151 -17.82 -8.85 -42.89
C GLY A 151 -16.55 -8.92 -42.05
N VAL A 152 -16.75 -8.76 -40.76
CA VAL A 152 -15.73 -8.84 -39.72
C VAL A 152 -16.13 -9.89 -38.70
N ILE A 153 -15.20 -10.75 -38.36
CA ILE A 153 -15.29 -11.70 -37.25
C ILE A 153 -14.45 -11.10 -36.14
N ASP A 154 -15.10 -10.56 -35.14
CA ASP A 154 -14.45 -10.03 -33.95
C ASP A 154 -14.15 -11.18 -32.99
N LEU A 155 -12.87 -11.40 -32.71
CA LEU A 155 -12.40 -12.46 -31.83
C LEU A 155 -12.11 -11.96 -30.40
N THR A 156 -12.36 -10.70 -30.09
CA THR A 156 -12.08 -10.09 -28.78
C THR A 156 -12.73 -10.88 -27.65
N ALA A 157 -14.03 -11.17 -27.75
CA ALA A 157 -14.76 -11.91 -26.73
C ALA A 157 -14.34 -13.39 -26.62
N PHE A 158 -13.91 -13.97 -27.72
CA PHE A 158 -13.38 -15.34 -27.76
C PHE A 158 -12.03 -15.41 -27.03
N VAL A 159 -11.10 -14.56 -27.40
CA VAL A 159 -9.74 -14.54 -26.81
C VAL A 159 -9.80 -14.26 -25.31
N ALA A 160 -10.67 -13.36 -24.88
CA ALA A 160 -10.84 -13.03 -23.46
C ALA A 160 -11.32 -14.21 -22.58
N GLN A 161 -11.85 -15.30 -23.19
CA GLN A 161 -12.29 -16.50 -22.48
C GLN A 161 -11.25 -17.62 -22.49
N LEU A 162 -10.21 -17.51 -23.34
CA LEU A 162 -9.16 -18.53 -23.43
C LEU A 162 -8.32 -18.57 -22.15
N THR A 163 -7.91 -19.78 -21.80
CA THR A 163 -7.09 -20.04 -20.61
C THR A 163 -5.85 -20.86 -20.94
N CYS A 164 -4.76 -20.60 -20.24
CA CYS A 164 -3.60 -21.48 -20.25
C CYS A 164 -3.91 -22.78 -19.50
N ALA A 165 -3.04 -23.76 -19.66
CA ALA A 165 -3.15 -25.03 -18.94
C ALA A 165 -3.04 -24.83 -17.41
N ASP A 166 -3.50 -25.82 -16.68
CA ASP A 166 -3.54 -25.80 -15.22
C ASP A 166 -2.16 -25.72 -14.56
N ASP A 167 -1.14 -26.20 -15.24
CA ASP A 167 0.27 -26.11 -14.82
C ASP A 167 0.96 -24.82 -15.26
N GLY A 168 0.22 -23.88 -15.91
CA GLY A 168 0.72 -22.63 -16.45
C GLY A 168 1.32 -22.74 -17.85
N ALA A 169 1.34 -23.93 -18.46
CA ALA A 169 1.82 -24.11 -19.83
C ALA A 169 0.91 -23.39 -20.83
N ALA A 170 1.51 -22.88 -21.89
CA ALA A 170 0.76 -22.23 -22.96
C ALA A 170 -0.16 -23.22 -23.69
N VAL A 171 -1.36 -22.77 -24.03
CA VAL A 171 -2.33 -23.53 -24.81
C VAL A 171 -2.55 -22.83 -26.14
N THR A 172 -2.26 -23.53 -27.25
CA THR A 172 -2.44 -22.98 -28.60
C THR A 172 -3.73 -23.47 -29.21
N ASN A 173 -4.59 -22.56 -29.64
CA ASN A 173 -5.84 -22.82 -30.35
C ASN A 173 -5.70 -22.35 -31.80
N ASN A 174 -6.16 -23.15 -32.75
CA ASN A 174 -6.06 -22.86 -34.16
C ASN A 174 -7.43 -22.61 -34.77
N ILE A 175 -7.50 -21.61 -35.65
CA ILE A 175 -8.66 -21.26 -36.43
C ILE A 175 -8.24 -21.16 -37.89
N SER A 176 -8.87 -21.88 -38.79
CA SER A 176 -8.72 -21.61 -40.20
C SER A 176 -10.07 -21.38 -40.86
N MET A 177 -10.07 -20.55 -41.89
CA MET A 177 -11.26 -20.25 -42.66
C MET A 177 -10.99 -20.05 -44.14
N ARG A 178 -12.02 -20.30 -44.96
CA ARG A 178 -12.11 -19.91 -46.34
C ARG A 178 -13.53 -19.47 -46.69
N VAL A 179 -13.65 -18.62 -47.69
CA VAL A 179 -14.92 -17.99 -48.09
C VAL A 179 -15.22 -18.39 -49.55
N LYS A 180 -16.44 -18.84 -49.80
CA LYS A 180 -16.95 -19.14 -51.13
C LYS A 180 -17.78 -17.98 -51.67
N ALA A 181 -17.37 -17.46 -52.82
CA ALA A 181 -18.10 -16.46 -53.59
C ALA A 181 -17.79 -16.65 -55.05
N ASN A 182 -18.71 -16.36 -55.94
CA ASN A 182 -18.56 -16.57 -57.37
C ASN A 182 -18.27 -18.05 -57.74
N HIS A 183 -18.90 -18.99 -57.03
CA HIS A 183 -18.70 -20.45 -57.12
C HIS A 183 -17.27 -20.90 -56.86
N ARG A 184 -16.43 -20.06 -56.26
CA ARG A 184 -15.02 -20.33 -56.00
C ARG A 184 -14.70 -20.08 -54.51
N TRP A 185 -13.88 -20.97 -53.96
CA TRP A 185 -13.30 -20.81 -52.64
C TRP A 185 -12.10 -19.87 -52.67
N SER A 186 -11.98 -19.02 -51.68
CA SER A 186 -10.73 -18.32 -51.39
C SER A 186 -9.62 -19.30 -51.01
N ASP A 187 -8.40 -18.82 -50.93
CA ASP A 187 -7.33 -19.56 -50.27
C ASP A 187 -7.66 -19.64 -48.78
N THR A 188 -7.32 -20.76 -48.12
CA THR A 188 -7.51 -20.95 -46.69
C THR A 188 -6.54 -20.05 -45.94
N GLN A 189 -7.05 -19.30 -44.97
CA GLN A 189 -6.23 -18.54 -44.03
C GLN A 189 -6.29 -19.23 -42.68
N ALA A 190 -5.13 -19.39 -42.05
CA ALA A 190 -4.97 -20.03 -40.76
C ALA A 190 -4.41 -19.03 -39.74
N TYR A 191 -4.98 -19.08 -38.54
CA TYR A 191 -4.59 -18.25 -37.42
C TYR A 191 -4.39 -19.13 -36.20
N SER A 192 -3.41 -18.78 -35.37
CA SER A 192 -3.16 -19.47 -34.11
C SER A 192 -3.11 -18.47 -32.96
N ILE A 193 -3.61 -18.88 -31.81
CA ILE A 193 -3.64 -18.08 -30.58
C ILE A 193 -3.03 -18.92 -29.49
N SER A 194 -1.86 -18.52 -29.01
CA SER A 194 -1.20 -19.16 -27.87
C SER A 194 -1.56 -18.37 -26.61
N THR A 195 -2.32 -18.99 -25.73
CA THR A 195 -2.71 -18.41 -24.45
C THR A 195 -1.70 -18.76 -23.38
N HIS A 196 -1.05 -17.76 -22.82
CA HIS A 196 -0.05 -17.85 -21.77
C HIS A 196 -0.63 -17.46 -20.41
N SER A 197 -0.03 -17.95 -19.33
CA SER A 197 -0.30 -17.44 -17.99
C SER A 197 0.15 -15.98 -17.87
N PRO A 198 -0.58 -15.16 -17.10
CA PRO A 198 -0.10 -13.82 -16.79
C PRO A 198 1.18 -13.88 -15.96
N GLU A 199 2.01 -12.84 -16.06
CA GLU A 199 3.25 -12.70 -15.29
C GLU A 199 3.13 -11.55 -14.31
N PHE A 200 3.36 -11.83 -13.04
CA PHE A 200 3.28 -10.84 -11.97
C PHE A 200 4.20 -11.20 -10.82
N SER A 201 4.56 -10.20 -10.06
CA SER A 201 5.36 -10.33 -8.84
C SER A 201 4.78 -9.51 -7.71
N ILE A 202 5.20 -9.82 -6.50
CA ILE A 202 4.91 -9.07 -5.28
C ILE A 202 6.21 -8.57 -4.67
N THR A 203 6.10 -7.56 -3.83
CA THR A 203 7.15 -7.11 -2.94
C THR A 203 6.60 -6.97 -1.54
N VAL A 204 7.47 -6.94 -0.56
CA VAL A 204 7.15 -6.65 0.84
C VAL A 204 8.02 -5.52 1.33
N ASP A 205 7.50 -4.74 2.26
CA ASP A 205 8.26 -3.70 2.94
C ASP A 205 8.24 -4.01 4.44
N GLU A 206 9.41 -4.09 5.05
CA GLU A 206 9.51 -4.39 6.48
C GLU A 206 8.80 -3.33 7.35
N ARG A 207 8.63 -2.11 6.84
CA ARG A 207 7.90 -1.04 7.51
C ARG A 207 6.40 -1.36 7.66
N GLU A 208 5.86 -2.23 6.81
CA GLU A 208 4.48 -2.73 6.88
C GLU A 208 4.33 -4.00 7.72
N SER A 209 5.43 -4.50 8.31
CA SER A 209 5.42 -5.63 9.22
C SER A 209 5.41 -5.14 10.66
N TRP A 210 4.30 -5.39 11.35
CA TRP A 210 4.06 -5.03 12.75
C TRP A 210 4.10 -6.27 13.64
N SER A 211 3.67 -6.18 14.88
CA SER A 211 3.69 -7.31 15.83
C SER A 211 2.55 -8.32 15.61
N LYS A 212 1.43 -7.89 15.02
CA LYS A 212 0.20 -8.68 14.80
C LYS A 212 -0.28 -8.68 13.35
N GLU A 213 0.36 -7.93 12.48
CA GLU A 213 -0.06 -7.86 11.07
C GLU A 213 1.12 -7.58 10.15
N PHE A 214 0.95 -7.95 8.89
CA PHE A 214 1.81 -7.53 7.80
C PHE A 214 0.98 -7.27 6.56
N SER A 215 1.51 -6.46 5.64
CA SER A 215 0.94 -6.22 4.32
C SER A 215 1.91 -6.67 3.23
N VAL A 216 1.33 -7.15 2.14
CA VAL A 216 2.05 -7.39 0.89
C VAL A 216 1.91 -6.13 0.05
N HIS A 217 2.99 -5.71 -0.59
CA HIS A 217 2.96 -4.54 -1.46
C HIS A 217 2.22 -4.82 -2.76
N GLU A 218 1.91 -3.75 -3.46
CA GLU A 218 1.14 -3.77 -4.68
C GLU A 218 1.69 -4.77 -5.71
N LEU A 219 0.76 -5.54 -6.31
CA LEU A 219 1.05 -6.48 -7.40
C LEU A 219 1.70 -5.74 -8.58
N GLN A 220 2.87 -6.21 -9.00
CA GLN A 220 3.59 -5.75 -10.17
C GLN A 220 3.29 -6.70 -11.33
N VAL A 221 2.58 -6.22 -12.35
CA VAL A 221 2.19 -7.01 -13.51
C VAL A 221 3.09 -6.68 -14.69
N THR A 222 3.73 -7.68 -15.28
CA THR A 222 4.56 -7.55 -16.48
C THR A 222 3.84 -8.06 -17.73
N LYS A 223 2.93 -9.04 -17.58
CA LYS A 223 2.07 -9.57 -18.64
C LYS A 223 0.67 -9.79 -18.12
N GLY A 224 -0.33 -9.42 -18.90
CA GLY A 224 -1.72 -9.39 -18.52
C GLY A 224 -2.21 -7.98 -18.16
N ASP A 225 -3.50 -7.83 -17.90
CA ASP A 225 -4.08 -6.55 -17.48
C ASP A 225 -3.96 -6.36 -15.97
N ALA A 226 -3.25 -5.31 -15.56
CA ALA A 226 -2.95 -5.04 -14.16
C ALA A 226 -4.21 -4.83 -13.30
N GLN A 227 -5.22 -4.13 -13.82
CA GLN A 227 -6.44 -3.85 -13.05
C GLN A 227 -7.27 -5.13 -12.84
N THR A 228 -7.36 -5.95 -13.85
CA THR A 228 -8.07 -7.23 -13.79
C THR A 228 -7.36 -8.19 -12.84
N LEU A 229 -6.03 -8.31 -12.94
CA LEU A 229 -5.26 -9.20 -12.07
C LEU A 229 -5.33 -8.79 -10.60
N LYS A 230 -5.18 -7.50 -10.28
CA LYS A 230 -5.35 -6.99 -8.91
C LYS A 230 -6.70 -7.37 -8.29
N SER A 231 -7.75 -7.47 -9.10
CA SER A 231 -9.09 -7.85 -8.62
C SER A 231 -9.30 -9.37 -8.48
N LYS A 232 -8.44 -10.19 -9.11
CA LYS A 232 -8.62 -11.65 -9.18
C LYS A 232 -7.57 -12.46 -8.44
N VAL A 233 -6.43 -11.87 -8.11
CA VAL A 233 -5.40 -12.55 -7.31
C VAL A 233 -5.82 -12.67 -5.86
N VAL A 234 -5.39 -13.76 -5.23
CA VAL A 234 -5.49 -14.00 -3.79
C VAL A 234 -4.09 -13.98 -3.21
N TYR A 235 -3.92 -13.25 -2.12
CA TYR A 235 -2.65 -13.21 -1.39
C TYR A 235 -2.65 -14.30 -0.33
N GLN A 236 -1.55 -15.02 -0.21
CA GLN A 236 -1.40 -16.15 0.69
C GLN A 236 -0.13 -16.01 1.52
N TYR A 237 -0.18 -16.59 2.71
CA TYR A 237 0.99 -16.74 3.57
C TYR A 237 1.22 -18.18 4.00
N SER A 238 2.45 -18.49 4.35
CA SER A 238 2.89 -19.79 4.87
C SER A 238 3.69 -19.57 6.15
N ALA A 239 3.40 -20.37 7.17
CA ALA A 239 4.15 -20.42 8.44
C ALA A 239 5.15 -21.59 8.50
N ASP A 240 5.22 -22.42 7.45
CA ASP A 240 5.99 -23.67 7.40
C ASP A 240 6.93 -23.75 6.18
N ASN A 241 7.51 -22.61 5.80
CA ASN A 241 8.44 -22.47 4.68
C ASN A 241 7.86 -22.95 3.33
N GLY A 242 6.59 -22.63 3.09
CA GLY A 242 5.94 -22.88 1.80
C GLY A 242 5.33 -24.26 1.64
N HIS A 243 5.30 -25.10 2.69
CA HIS A 243 4.66 -26.42 2.61
C HIS A 243 3.14 -26.31 2.59
N THR A 244 2.58 -25.41 3.39
CA THR A 244 1.15 -25.09 3.38
C THR A 244 0.92 -23.59 3.20
N TRP A 245 -0.18 -23.25 2.54
CA TRP A 245 -0.54 -21.87 2.23
C TRP A 245 -1.95 -21.56 2.68
N THR A 246 -2.11 -20.41 3.32
CA THR A 246 -3.40 -19.90 3.81
C THR A 246 -3.67 -18.53 3.19
N ASP A 247 -4.90 -18.29 2.79
CA ASP A 247 -5.31 -16.99 2.23
C ASP A 247 -5.21 -15.91 3.32
N CYS A 248 -4.70 -14.74 2.97
CA CYS A 248 -4.65 -13.59 3.88
C CYS A 248 -6.07 -13.14 4.25
N SER A 249 -6.25 -12.72 5.50
CA SER A 249 -7.57 -12.41 6.06
C SER A 249 -8.21 -11.14 5.53
N ASP A 250 -7.43 -10.21 4.97
CA ASP A 250 -7.89 -8.91 4.49
C ASP A 250 -7.13 -8.49 3.23
N GLY A 251 -7.45 -9.13 2.10
CA GLY A 251 -6.81 -8.85 0.81
C GLY A 251 -5.29 -9.00 0.87
N MET A 252 -4.56 -7.90 0.71
CA MET A 252 -3.09 -7.86 0.79
C MET A 252 -2.54 -7.93 2.21
N ARG A 253 -3.41 -7.89 3.23
CA ARG A 253 -3.01 -7.85 4.64
C ARG A 253 -3.38 -9.13 5.36
N GLN A 254 -2.46 -9.62 6.17
CA GLN A 254 -2.75 -10.64 7.18
C GLN A 254 -2.76 -9.99 8.55
N LYS A 255 -3.88 -10.16 9.27
CA LYS A 255 -4.02 -9.74 10.66
C LYS A 255 -4.28 -10.94 11.56
N PHE A 256 -3.53 -11.03 12.65
CA PHE A 256 -3.67 -12.09 13.65
C PHE A 256 -4.50 -11.58 14.84
N ALA A 257 -5.36 -12.43 15.38
CA ALA A 257 -6.20 -12.09 16.54
C ALA A 257 -5.36 -11.85 17.81
N SER A 258 -4.25 -12.57 17.95
CA SER A 258 -3.28 -12.44 19.05
C SER A 258 -1.87 -12.40 18.47
N HIS A 259 -0.88 -12.01 19.29
CA HIS A 259 0.51 -12.06 18.87
C HIS A 259 0.92 -13.50 18.57
N PRO A 260 1.31 -13.83 17.33
CA PRO A 260 1.74 -15.19 17.00
C PRO A 260 3.12 -15.46 17.59
N GLU A 261 3.35 -16.70 18.00
CA GLU A 261 4.68 -17.16 18.43
C GLU A 261 5.66 -17.16 17.24
N GLN A 262 5.20 -17.67 16.10
CA GLN A 262 5.91 -17.59 14.83
C GLN A 262 6.06 -16.14 14.38
N LYS A 263 7.29 -15.74 14.03
CA LYS A 263 7.58 -14.37 13.55
C LYS A 263 7.91 -14.29 12.07
N GLN A 264 8.36 -15.38 11.47
CA GLN A 264 8.76 -15.44 10.06
C GLN A 264 7.69 -16.15 9.24
N TYR A 265 7.30 -15.51 8.14
CA TYR A 265 6.32 -16.03 7.19
C TYR A 265 6.84 -15.87 5.77
N GLN A 266 6.39 -16.73 4.88
CA GLN A 266 6.51 -16.53 3.45
C GLN A 266 5.18 -16.05 2.90
N VAL A 267 5.21 -15.18 1.88
CA VAL A 267 4.02 -14.64 1.23
C VAL A 267 4.12 -14.77 -0.28
N ARG A 268 2.98 -14.94 -0.93
CA ARG A 268 2.85 -14.97 -2.39
C ARG A 268 1.48 -14.46 -2.82
N ALA A 269 1.33 -14.13 -4.10
CA ALA A 269 0.04 -13.94 -4.75
C ALA A 269 -0.25 -15.14 -5.67
N ILE A 270 -1.50 -15.54 -5.79
CA ILE A 270 -1.94 -16.63 -6.65
C ILE A 270 -3.16 -16.22 -7.48
N TYR A 271 -3.09 -16.49 -8.79
CA TYR A 271 -4.17 -16.29 -9.74
C TYR A 271 -4.80 -17.63 -10.13
N ARG A 272 -6.13 -17.72 -10.12
CA ARG A 272 -6.90 -18.94 -10.43
C ARG A 272 -6.46 -20.19 -9.62
N ARG A 273 -5.85 -19.99 -8.45
CA ARG A 273 -5.27 -21.06 -7.60
C ARG A 273 -4.15 -21.89 -8.24
N LYS A 274 -3.53 -21.39 -9.29
CA LYS A 274 -2.54 -22.13 -10.11
C LYS A 274 -1.32 -21.31 -10.48
N VAL A 275 -1.50 -20.11 -10.99
CA VAL A 275 -0.40 -19.22 -11.37
C VAL A 275 0.06 -18.43 -10.15
N VAL A 276 1.31 -18.59 -9.76
CA VAL A 276 1.87 -17.98 -8.55
C VAL A 276 2.90 -16.91 -8.88
N SER A 277 2.98 -15.88 -8.04
CA SER A 277 4.06 -14.89 -8.04
C SER A 277 5.38 -15.48 -7.53
N ASN A 278 6.42 -14.64 -7.44
CA ASN A 278 7.56 -14.91 -6.55
C ASN A 278 7.08 -15.08 -5.10
N VAL A 279 7.95 -15.66 -4.27
CA VAL A 279 7.76 -15.80 -2.83
C VAL A 279 8.65 -14.80 -2.12
N GLU A 280 8.08 -14.00 -1.22
CA GLU A 280 8.79 -13.05 -0.37
C GLU A 280 8.75 -13.50 1.09
N SER A 281 9.70 -13.02 1.90
CA SER A 281 9.78 -13.31 3.32
C SER A 281 9.40 -12.11 4.16
N VAL A 282 8.58 -12.31 5.18
CA VAL A 282 8.10 -11.29 6.11
C VAL A 282 8.49 -11.69 7.53
N THR A 283 8.97 -10.72 8.32
CA THR A 283 9.27 -10.91 9.74
C THR A 283 8.46 -9.93 10.58
N LEU A 284 7.63 -10.45 11.47
CA LEU A 284 6.87 -9.64 12.43
C LEU A 284 7.77 -9.09 13.54
N GLU A 285 7.42 -7.92 14.04
CA GLU A 285 8.05 -7.35 15.23
C GLU A 285 7.74 -8.16 16.49
N THR A 286 8.70 -8.19 17.41
CA THR A 286 8.47 -8.77 18.73
C THR A 286 8.00 -7.67 19.68
N PRO A 287 6.78 -7.74 20.24
CA PRO A 287 6.33 -6.78 21.21
C PRO A 287 7.18 -6.88 22.48
N THR A 288 7.63 -5.74 23.00
CA THR A 288 8.44 -5.65 24.21
C THR A 288 7.86 -4.60 25.16
N GLN A 289 8.12 -4.76 26.45
CA GLN A 289 7.78 -3.77 27.47
C GLN A 289 9.03 -3.03 27.93
N MET A 290 8.83 -1.84 28.46
CA MET A 290 9.90 -1.08 29.07
C MET A 290 10.31 -1.74 30.39
N PRO A 291 11.60 -1.79 30.73
CA PRO A 291 12.04 -2.30 32.05
C PRO A 291 11.44 -1.45 33.18
N ASN A 292 11.18 -2.08 34.34
CA ASN A 292 10.66 -1.41 35.55
C ASN A 292 9.43 -0.50 35.27
N SER A 293 8.54 -0.94 34.38
CA SER A 293 7.32 -0.19 34.07
C SER A 293 6.23 -0.32 35.11
N ASP A 294 6.36 -1.25 36.04
CA ASP A 294 5.60 -1.41 37.27
C ASP A 294 6.12 -0.57 38.45
N MET A 295 7.15 0.24 38.22
CA MET A 295 7.75 1.17 39.21
C MET A 295 8.13 0.54 40.55
N GLU A 296 8.46 -0.74 40.61
CA GLU A 296 8.82 -1.45 41.82
C GLU A 296 10.31 -1.34 42.17
N ASP A 297 11.19 -1.17 41.16
CA ASP A 297 12.62 -1.14 41.32
C ASP A 297 13.12 0.29 41.62
N TRP A 298 13.55 0.51 42.85
CA TRP A 298 14.10 1.78 43.29
C TRP A 298 15.30 1.58 44.20
N TYR A 299 16.29 2.45 44.08
CA TYR A 299 17.27 2.64 45.11
C TYR A 299 17.46 4.14 45.39
N TYR A 300 18.02 4.45 46.53
CA TYR A 300 18.40 5.81 46.85
C TYR A 300 19.84 5.86 47.37
N ALA A 301 20.60 6.86 46.93
CA ALA A 301 21.94 7.12 47.41
C ALA A 301 21.97 8.45 48.18
N ASN A 302 22.66 8.44 49.29
CA ASN A 302 22.98 9.69 49.94
C ASN A 302 24.09 10.38 49.14
N ALA A 303 23.65 11.19 48.14
CA ALA A 303 24.60 12.05 47.47
C ALA A 303 25.39 12.80 48.54
N ALA A 304 26.67 13.13 48.34
CA ALA A 304 27.64 13.71 49.29
C ALA A 304 27.14 14.94 50.13
N ARG A 305 25.84 15.20 50.16
CA ARG A 305 25.25 16.45 50.60
C ARG A 305 24.08 16.28 51.58
N SER A 306 23.87 15.11 52.15
CA SER A 306 22.83 14.81 53.16
C SER A 306 21.37 14.81 52.65
N ILE A 307 21.15 14.73 51.37
CA ILE A 307 19.85 14.58 50.74
C ILE A 307 19.88 13.30 49.92
N ASN A 308 18.89 12.45 50.06
CA ASN A 308 18.80 11.24 49.23
C ASN A 308 18.37 11.60 47.81
N THR A 309 19.09 11.06 46.88
CA THR A 309 18.73 11.04 45.45
C THR A 309 18.11 9.71 45.14
N TYR A 310 16.93 9.69 44.55
CA TYR A 310 16.16 8.50 44.20
C TYR A 310 16.32 8.19 42.73
N PHE A 311 16.53 6.90 42.44
CA PHE A 311 16.74 6.37 41.09
C PHE A 311 15.69 5.29 40.82
N PRO A 312 14.99 5.36 39.66
CA PRO A 312 13.92 4.40 39.30
C PRO A 312 14.52 3.12 38.67
N TRP A 313 15.49 2.51 39.35
CA TRP A 313 16.08 1.20 39.06
C TRP A 313 16.78 0.64 40.29
N ASN A 314 17.01 -0.68 40.30
CA ASN A 314 17.80 -1.29 41.34
C ASN A 314 19.27 -0.85 41.29
N GLU A 315 19.92 -0.75 42.44
CA GLU A 315 21.36 -0.50 42.52
C GLU A 315 22.11 -1.54 41.64
N ASN A 316 22.92 -1.07 40.70
CA ASN A 316 23.52 -1.88 39.65
C ASN A 316 22.55 -2.42 38.55
N GLY A 317 21.33 -1.94 38.52
CA GLY A 317 20.31 -2.31 37.54
C GLY A 317 20.38 -1.49 36.24
N ASN A 318 19.37 -1.68 35.41
CA ASN A 318 19.24 -0.98 34.13
C ASN A 318 18.67 0.43 34.32
N SER A 319 19.42 1.45 33.95
CA SER A 319 19.03 2.86 34.00
C SER A 319 18.15 3.29 32.80
N PHE A 320 17.19 2.46 32.40
CA PHE A 320 16.28 2.78 31.28
C PHE A 320 15.48 4.04 31.55
N TRP A 321 14.87 4.13 32.75
CA TRP A 321 14.22 5.32 33.27
C TRP A 321 15.23 6.24 33.94
N ASN A 322 14.93 7.53 33.98
CA ASN A 322 15.72 8.53 34.68
C ASN A 322 14.82 9.63 35.25
N THR A 323 15.38 10.50 36.08
CA THR A 323 14.71 11.61 36.69
C THR A 323 15.57 12.86 36.69
N ASN A 324 15.00 14.01 36.93
CA ASN A 324 15.76 15.25 37.12
C ASN A 324 16.23 15.44 38.61
N ASN A 325 16.30 14.37 39.38
CA ASN A 325 16.73 14.42 40.78
C ASN A 325 18.17 14.89 40.97
N ASP A 326 19.10 14.55 40.05
CA ASP A 326 20.47 15.02 40.17
C ASP A 326 20.58 16.55 40.22
N TYR A 327 19.66 17.22 39.57
CA TYR A 327 19.52 18.66 39.64
C TYR A 327 18.89 19.13 40.97
N THR A 328 17.81 18.53 41.44
CA THR A 328 17.05 18.98 42.61
C THR A 328 17.70 18.62 43.92
N THR A 329 18.46 17.55 44.00
CA THR A 329 19.15 17.09 45.22
C THR A 329 20.62 17.52 45.30
N ARG A 330 21.08 18.34 44.37
CA ARG A 330 22.49 18.70 44.22
C ARG A 330 23.05 19.50 45.39
N TYR A 331 22.23 20.34 46.04
CA TYR A 331 22.67 21.25 47.05
C TYR A 331 22.12 20.88 48.45
N ARG A 332 22.99 20.93 49.46
CA ARG A 332 22.56 20.72 50.85
C ARG A 332 21.55 21.77 51.31
N SER A 333 20.65 21.34 52.17
CA SER A 333 19.94 22.27 53.05
C SER A 333 20.92 23.11 53.85
N LYS A 334 20.80 24.43 53.80
CA LYS A 334 21.69 25.31 54.57
C LYS A 334 21.09 25.62 55.93
N VAL A 335 21.77 25.23 56.96
CA VAL A 335 21.48 25.77 58.29
C VAL A 335 22.11 27.15 58.36
N ASN A 336 21.32 28.20 58.54
CA ASN A 336 21.85 29.52 58.79
C ASN A 336 22.15 29.66 60.28
N LEU A 337 23.43 29.56 60.63
CA LEU A 337 23.92 29.66 62.00
C LEU A 337 23.67 31.05 62.66
N PHE A 338 23.32 32.06 61.90
CA PHE A 338 23.11 33.41 62.37
C PHE A 338 21.66 33.86 62.49
N ALA A 339 20.71 33.08 62.06
CA ALA A 339 19.28 33.36 62.19
C ALA A 339 18.67 32.46 63.26
N ALA A 340 18.75 32.87 64.53
CA ALA A 340 18.14 32.16 65.60
C ALA A 340 16.61 32.06 65.33
N GLY A 341 16.10 30.85 65.15
CA GLY A 341 14.70 30.55 64.89
C GLY A 341 14.27 30.36 63.42
N ALA A 342 15.15 30.46 62.42
CA ALA A 342 14.83 30.13 61.05
C ALA A 342 15.18 28.65 60.79
N ASN A 343 14.19 27.79 60.69
CA ASN A 343 14.36 26.44 60.20
C ASN A 343 14.68 26.48 58.72
N PRO A 344 15.73 25.81 58.26
CA PRO A 344 16.08 25.79 56.84
C PRO A 344 15.01 25.03 56.06
N TYR A 345 14.74 25.48 54.85
CA TYR A 345 13.98 24.69 53.91
C TYR A 345 14.87 23.56 53.37
N ASN A 346 14.32 22.38 53.24
CA ASN A 346 15.02 21.25 52.66
C ASN A 346 14.78 21.20 51.15
N SER A 347 15.83 20.92 50.40
CA SER A 347 15.68 20.52 49.01
C SER A 347 15.15 19.09 48.97
N PHE A 348 14.12 18.86 48.19
CA PHE A 348 13.50 17.54 48.01
C PHE A 348 13.84 16.98 46.64
N PRO A 349 13.92 15.64 46.49
CA PRO A 349 13.93 15.04 45.17
C PRO A 349 12.63 15.38 44.44
N ALA A 350 12.74 15.71 43.18
CA ALA A 350 11.59 15.98 42.33
C ALA A 350 10.76 14.71 42.09
N VAL A 351 11.43 13.56 42.11
CA VAL A 351 10.81 12.24 41.92
C VAL A 351 11.31 11.27 43.00
N SER A 352 10.40 10.53 43.61
CA SER A 352 10.70 9.42 44.51
C SER A 352 9.63 8.35 44.37
N TYR A 353 9.79 7.21 45.04
CA TYR A 353 8.67 6.29 45.15
C TYR A 353 7.79 6.63 46.35
N VAL A 354 6.56 6.13 46.31
CA VAL A 354 5.63 6.03 47.42
C VAL A 354 5.22 4.59 47.61
N VAL A 355 4.92 4.19 48.87
CA VAL A 355 4.35 2.87 49.16
C VAL A 355 2.84 2.92 48.93
N GLY A 356 2.28 1.85 48.38
CA GLY A 356 0.87 1.74 48.02
C GLY A 356 0.66 2.01 46.52
N GLY A 357 1.32 1.21 45.68
CA GLY A 357 1.14 1.20 44.22
C GLY A 357 -0.31 0.87 43.83
N HIS A 358 -0.60 0.98 42.52
CA HIS A 358 -1.84 0.50 41.95
C HIS A 358 -1.85 -1.03 41.96
N SER A 359 -0.80 -1.63 41.41
CA SER A 359 -0.44 -3.02 41.67
C SER A 359 0.93 -3.06 42.35
N GLY A 360 1.30 -4.19 42.95
CA GLY A 360 2.56 -4.28 43.65
C GLY A 360 2.66 -3.43 44.90
N HIS A 361 3.85 -2.91 45.19
CA HIS A 361 4.14 -2.26 46.47
C HIS A 361 4.44 -0.75 46.33
N ARG A 362 5.05 -0.33 45.24
CA ARG A 362 5.53 1.04 45.02
C ARG A 362 4.92 1.67 43.78
N ALA A 363 4.95 3.00 43.76
CA ALA A 363 4.60 3.82 42.62
C ALA A 363 5.57 5.01 42.51
N ALA A 364 5.75 5.60 41.35
CA ALA A 364 6.52 6.81 41.16
C ALA A 364 5.71 8.05 41.56
N GLU A 365 6.24 8.89 42.42
CA GLU A 365 5.66 10.19 42.78
C GLU A 365 6.52 11.33 42.28
N LEU A 366 5.95 12.16 41.41
CA LEU A 366 6.55 13.33 40.77
C LEU A 366 5.93 14.59 41.40
N ARG A 367 6.74 15.55 41.80
CA ARG A 367 6.27 16.77 42.47
C ARG A 367 6.93 18.03 41.96
N ASN A 368 6.15 19.09 41.87
CA ASN A 368 6.72 20.41 41.68
C ASN A 368 7.55 20.75 42.95
N THR A 369 8.83 21.08 42.78
CA THR A 369 9.70 21.42 43.88
C THR A 369 10.70 22.52 43.49
N GLY A 370 11.70 22.74 44.26
CA GLY A 370 12.76 23.69 43.97
C GLY A 370 14.13 23.04 43.90
N SER A 371 15.05 23.71 43.24
CA SER A 371 16.47 23.41 43.28
C SER A 371 17.22 24.47 44.07
N GLY A 372 18.40 24.10 44.59
CA GLY A 372 19.26 24.99 45.31
C GLY A 372 19.30 24.76 46.82
N ARG A 373 20.13 25.50 47.54
CA ARG A 373 20.33 25.37 48.99
C ARG A 373 19.05 25.65 49.75
N GLY A 374 18.24 24.63 49.95
CA GLY A 374 17.11 24.61 50.84
C GLY A 374 16.33 25.90 50.87
N ASN A 375 16.02 26.45 49.72
CA ASN A 375 15.21 27.67 49.64
C ASN A 375 15.54 28.63 50.78
N THR A 376 16.80 28.94 50.87
CA THR A 376 17.37 29.65 51.96
C THR A 376 16.60 30.89 52.30
N ILE A 377 16.17 30.95 53.54
CA ILE A 377 15.82 32.15 54.24
C ILE A 377 14.76 33.00 53.54
N ALA A 378 13.58 32.72 53.96
CA ALA A 378 12.42 33.58 54.12
C ALA A 378 11.88 34.36 52.92
N ASN A 379 12.67 34.88 52.03
CA ASN A 379 12.13 35.79 50.98
C ASN A 379 12.74 35.66 49.58
N ASP A 380 13.62 34.70 49.37
CA ASP A 380 14.39 34.63 48.13
C ASP A 380 14.12 33.39 47.29
N VAL A 381 12.92 32.86 47.34
CA VAL A 381 12.52 31.84 46.36
C VAL A 381 12.34 32.51 45.03
N LYS A 382 13.33 32.37 44.18
CA LYS A 382 13.30 32.93 42.83
C LYS A 382 12.75 31.90 41.85
N ASP A 383 12.11 32.39 40.81
CA ASP A 383 11.42 31.55 39.81
C ASP A 383 12.34 30.51 39.14
N PHE A 384 13.63 30.77 39.02
CA PHE A 384 14.58 29.82 38.46
C PHE A 384 14.83 28.57 39.35
N ASN A 385 14.44 28.60 40.60
CA ASN A 385 14.53 27.45 41.49
C ASN A 385 13.36 26.48 41.37
N LYS A 386 12.31 26.87 40.67
CA LYS A 386 11.12 26.05 40.52
C LYS A 386 11.38 24.96 39.47
N VAL A 387 11.11 23.72 39.84
CA VAL A 387 11.40 22.53 39.02
C VAL A 387 10.21 21.59 39.05
N ALA A 388 9.72 21.20 37.87
CA ALA A 388 8.78 20.10 37.73
C ALA A 388 9.43 18.77 38.10
N GLY A 389 8.71 17.86 38.70
CA GLY A 389 9.13 16.46 38.77
C GLY A 389 9.00 15.81 37.41
N GLU A 390 10.10 15.24 36.90
CA GLU A 390 10.12 14.60 35.61
C GLU A 390 10.73 13.20 35.70
N LEU A 391 9.95 12.21 35.21
CA LEU A 391 10.36 10.82 35.01
C LEU A 391 10.37 10.55 33.51
N PHE A 392 11.51 10.11 32.97
CA PHE A 392 11.68 9.96 31.53
C PHE A 392 12.62 8.83 31.15
N THR A 393 12.55 8.40 29.89
CA THR A 393 13.48 7.45 29.30
C THR A 393 14.56 8.23 28.53
N GLY A 394 15.76 8.37 29.12
CA GLY A 394 16.83 9.16 28.52
C GLY A 394 17.89 9.52 29.56
N ASP A 395 18.85 10.35 29.16
CA ASP A 395 19.87 10.85 30.03
C ASP A 395 19.59 12.29 30.46
N VAL A 396 20.15 12.71 31.58
CA VAL A 396 20.09 14.07 32.08
C VAL A 396 21.51 14.62 32.25
N ALA A 397 21.75 15.79 31.71
CA ALA A 397 22.96 16.53 31.94
C ALA A 397 22.69 17.74 32.84
N VAL A 398 23.45 17.90 33.89
CA VAL A 398 23.36 19.04 34.81
C VAL A 398 24.57 19.95 34.61
N SER A 399 24.31 21.19 34.21
CA SER A 399 25.33 22.23 34.10
C SER A 399 25.37 23.08 35.35
N THR A 400 26.56 23.35 35.82
CA THR A 400 26.80 24.14 37.05
C THR A 400 27.46 25.46 36.69
N GLY A 401 26.66 26.52 36.63
CA GLY A 401 27.15 27.89 36.44
C GLY A 401 27.12 28.74 37.70
N GLY A 402 26.43 28.23 38.73
CA GLY A 402 26.22 28.93 39.97
C GLY A 402 27.17 28.54 41.12
N THR A 403 27.13 29.29 42.19
CA THR A 403 27.77 28.91 43.44
C THR A 403 26.76 28.18 44.36
N ASP A 404 27.28 27.46 45.36
CA ASP A 404 26.44 26.82 46.38
C ASP A 404 25.38 27.74 47.05
N ALA A 405 25.59 29.04 47.01
CA ALA A 405 24.68 30.02 47.61
C ALA A 405 23.65 30.56 46.62
N LEU A 406 23.93 30.55 45.35
CA LEU A 406 23.09 31.09 44.28
C LEU A 406 23.18 30.18 43.06
N PRO A 407 22.29 29.23 42.86
CA PRO A 407 22.29 28.36 41.71
C PRO A 407 21.81 29.04 40.43
N SER A 408 21.98 30.38 40.32
CA SER A 408 21.51 31.22 39.23
C SER A 408 22.30 30.99 37.93
N GLY A 409 22.43 29.94 37.40
CA GLY A 409 23.15 29.56 36.20
C GLY A 409 23.17 28.04 36.08
N ASP A 410 22.73 27.37 37.11
CA ASP A 410 22.54 25.94 37.08
C ASP A 410 21.28 25.63 36.27
N HIS A 411 21.42 24.69 35.35
CA HIS A 411 20.30 24.16 34.59
C HIS A 411 20.52 22.68 34.31
N TYR A 412 19.49 22.00 33.92
CA TYR A 412 19.57 20.64 33.44
C TYR A 412 18.98 20.54 32.02
N THR A 413 19.44 19.56 31.29
CA THR A 413 18.95 19.24 29.96
C THR A 413 18.66 17.75 29.92
N ILE A 414 17.46 17.40 29.49
CA ILE A 414 17.06 16.01 29.24
C ILE A 414 17.44 15.68 27.80
N ASP A 415 18.14 14.55 27.63
CA ASP A 415 18.36 14.00 26.30
C ASP A 415 17.07 13.33 25.81
N THR A 416 16.44 13.95 24.82
CA THR A 416 15.19 13.47 24.22
C THR A 416 15.40 12.41 23.12
N ASN A 417 16.64 11.98 22.86
CA ASN A 417 16.92 10.87 21.94
C ASN A 417 16.42 9.53 22.48
N GLY A 418 16.04 9.47 23.75
CA GLY A 418 15.39 8.31 24.35
C GLY A 418 16.32 7.12 24.57
N ARG A 419 15.73 5.94 24.66
CA ARG A 419 16.43 4.66 24.87
C ARG A 419 16.23 3.73 23.71
N ALA A 420 17.22 2.86 23.43
CA ALA A 420 17.11 1.84 22.38
C ALA A 420 15.87 0.97 22.60
N PHE A 421 15.05 0.87 21.56
CA PHE A 421 13.76 0.17 21.62
C PHE A 421 13.31 -0.23 20.23
N ALA A 422 13.15 -1.51 19.96
CA ALA A 422 13.01 -2.05 18.60
C ALA A 422 11.58 -2.42 18.19
N SER A 423 10.55 -2.11 18.97
CA SER A 423 9.16 -2.41 18.62
C SER A 423 8.29 -1.15 18.58
N ARG A 424 7.20 -1.20 17.82
CA ARG A 424 6.27 -0.06 17.61
C ARG A 424 4.96 -0.29 18.37
N PRO A 425 4.82 0.13 19.64
CA PRO A 425 3.53 0.11 20.32
C PRO A 425 2.55 1.06 19.64
N THR A 426 1.28 0.75 19.71
CA THR A 426 0.19 1.59 19.23
C THR A 426 -0.32 2.55 20.29
N SER A 427 -0.09 2.23 21.57
CA SER A 427 -0.41 3.10 22.69
C SER A 427 0.42 2.77 23.93
N MET A 428 0.40 3.70 24.89
CA MET A 428 0.93 3.52 26.23
C MET A 428 -0.21 3.71 27.21
N HIS A 429 -0.44 2.73 28.09
CA HIS A 429 -1.35 2.79 29.22
C HIS A 429 -0.58 2.98 30.51
N PHE A 430 -1.17 3.68 31.48
CA PHE A 430 -0.61 3.82 32.82
C PHE A 430 -1.71 4.18 33.80
N TRP A 431 -1.48 3.89 35.06
CA TRP A 431 -2.35 4.31 36.14
C TRP A 431 -1.78 5.53 36.83
N TYR A 432 -2.65 6.48 37.25
CA TYR A 432 -2.20 7.71 37.83
C TYR A 432 -3.14 8.22 38.95
N LYS A 433 -2.56 9.03 39.83
CA LYS A 433 -3.27 9.96 40.73
C LYS A 433 -2.69 11.35 40.50
N TYR A 434 -3.48 12.37 40.71
CA TYR A 434 -3.03 13.76 40.59
C TYR A 434 -3.63 14.66 41.63
N ALA A 435 -2.77 15.36 42.37
CA ALA A 435 -3.12 16.41 43.34
C ALA A 435 -2.61 17.75 42.79
N PRO A 436 -3.39 18.45 41.94
CA PRO A 436 -3.00 19.75 41.42
C PRO A 436 -2.98 20.81 42.53
N LEU A 437 -1.97 21.64 42.52
CA LEU A 437 -1.98 22.90 43.26
C LEU A 437 -2.57 23.99 42.36
N LYS A 438 -3.67 24.62 42.79
CA LYS A 438 -4.45 25.55 41.98
C LYS A 438 -5.01 24.86 40.72
N SER A 439 -4.81 25.44 39.53
CA SER A 439 -5.29 24.91 38.25
C SER A 439 -4.13 24.34 37.43
N ASP A 440 -3.24 23.60 38.07
CA ASP A 440 -2.07 23.03 37.41
C ASP A 440 -2.44 21.82 36.54
N THR A 441 -1.59 21.49 35.59
CA THR A 441 -1.81 20.47 34.58
C THR A 441 -0.57 19.59 34.50
N TRP A 442 -0.73 18.27 34.63
CA TRP A 442 0.33 17.30 34.36
C TRP A 442 0.42 16.94 32.85
N ARG A 443 1.51 16.33 32.45
CA ARG A 443 1.64 15.76 31.09
C ARG A 443 2.30 14.38 31.08
N ALA A 444 1.92 13.58 30.08
CA ALA A 444 2.63 12.39 29.63
C ALA A 444 2.84 12.48 28.14
N LYS A 445 4.05 12.16 27.66
CA LYS A 445 4.36 12.15 26.24
C LYS A 445 5.05 10.84 25.86
N LEU A 446 4.66 10.27 24.73
CA LEU A 446 5.28 9.11 24.09
C LEU A 446 5.77 9.52 22.72
N VAL A 447 7.03 9.20 22.41
CA VAL A 447 7.68 9.45 21.12
C VAL A 447 8.39 8.17 20.67
N LEU A 448 8.15 7.74 19.46
CA LEU A 448 8.89 6.68 18.78
C LEU A 448 9.78 7.30 17.71
N MET A 449 11.02 6.86 17.63
CA MET A 449 12.00 7.36 16.68
C MET A 449 12.69 6.22 15.94
N ASP A 450 13.12 6.50 14.72
CA ASP A 450 13.91 5.57 13.92
C ASP A 450 15.42 5.63 14.26
N ALA A 451 16.24 4.90 13.52
CA ALA A 451 17.68 4.83 13.75
C ALA A 451 18.43 6.17 13.51
N ALA A 452 17.80 7.11 12.82
CA ALA A 452 18.31 8.47 12.61
C ALA A 452 17.78 9.47 13.65
N HIS A 453 17.02 9.02 14.65
CA HIS A 453 16.26 9.81 15.61
C HIS A 453 15.17 10.71 14.98
N GLU A 454 14.71 10.37 13.77
CA GLU A 454 13.55 11.01 13.19
C GLU A 454 12.27 10.45 13.84
N VAL A 455 11.33 11.35 14.14
CA VAL A 455 10.09 10.97 14.82
C VAL A 455 9.19 10.14 13.89
N ILE A 456 8.88 8.92 14.28
CA ILE A 456 7.92 8.04 13.61
C ILE A 456 6.50 8.40 14.01
N ALA A 457 6.27 8.51 15.31
CA ALA A 457 4.98 8.88 15.88
C ALA A 457 5.18 9.50 17.27
N GLU A 458 4.34 10.47 17.60
CA GLU A 458 4.33 11.07 18.94
C GLU A 458 2.93 11.46 19.38
N LYS A 459 2.72 11.42 20.69
CA LYS A 459 1.48 11.91 21.31
C LYS A 459 1.76 12.44 22.70
N GLU A 460 1.12 13.55 23.01
CA GLU A 460 1.09 14.12 24.36
C GLU A 460 -0.33 14.06 24.92
N LEU A 461 -0.43 13.73 26.19
CA LEU A 461 -1.64 13.76 26.99
C LEU A 461 -1.43 14.69 28.17
N THR A 462 -2.41 15.54 28.45
CA THR A 462 -2.42 16.46 29.62
C THR A 462 -3.76 16.43 30.32
N ALA A 463 -3.75 16.59 31.64
CA ALA A 463 -4.97 16.77 32.40
C ALA A 463 -4.74 17.61 33.68
N SER A 464 -5.78 18.28 34.14
CA SER A 464 -5.74 19.20 35.30
C SER A 464 -6.66 18.80 36.45
N ASN A 465 -7.51 17.80 36.25
CA ASN A 465 -8.46 17.36 37.30
C ASN A 465 -7.73 16.69 38.46
N SER A 466 -8.18 16.97 39.67
CA SER A 466 -7.74 16.22 40.86
C SER A 466 -8.26 14.79 40.79
N VAL A 467 -7.36 13.82 41.01
CA VAL A 467 -7.64 12.38 41.00
C VAL A 467 -7.05 11.75 42.26
N SER A 468 -7.89 11.38 43.20
CA SER A 468 -7.50 10.79 44.50
C SER A 468 -7.33 9.27 44.44
N ASP A 469 -8.13 8.61 43.61
CA ASP A 469 -8.10 7.17 43.41
C ASP A 469 -7.38 6.86 42.11
N TRP A 470 -6.83 5.66 42.00
CA TRP A 470 -6.14 5.25 40.77
C TRP A 470 -7.08 5.31 39.56
N GLN A 471 -6.66 6.01 38.53
CA GLN A 471 -7.35 6.14 37.26
C GLN A 471 -6.42 5.76 36.11
N GLU A 472 -6.95 5.02 35.13
CA GLU A 472 -6.24 4.67 33.93
C GLU A 472 -6.18 5.84 32.93
N ALA A 473 -5.06 5.99 32.24
CA ALA A 473 -4.87 6.93 31.16
C ALA A 473 -4.18 6.25 29.96
N ASN A 474 -4.49 6.74 28.75
CA ASN A 474 -4.00 6.16 27.51
C ASN A 474 -3.40 7.25 26.62
N VAL A 475 -2.19 7.02 26.14
CA VAL A 475 -1.52 7.82 25.10
C VAL A 475 -1.56 7.03 23.80
N ASN A 476 -2.54 7.29 22.94
CA ASN A 476 -2.73 6.57 21.69
C ASN A 476 -1.94 7.24 20.57
N LEU A 477 -1.04 6.49 19.93
CA LEU A 477 -0.32 6.94 18.75
C LEU A 477 -1.18 6.78 17.50
N ASP A 478 -1.08 7.71 16.58
CA ASP A 478 -1.83 7.69 15.33
C ASP A 478 -0.95 7.16 14.19
N PHE A 479 -1.39 6.06 13.57
CA PHE A 479 -0.75 5.40 12.44
C PHE A 479 -1.73 5.19 11.29
N THR A 480 -2.72 6.08 11.13
CA THR A 480 -3.90 5.84 10.27
C THR A 480 -3.74 6.30 8.83
N ASP A 481 -2.79 7.14 8.52
CA ASP A 481 -2.74 7.87 7.24
C ASP A 481 -2.23 7.07 6.03
N GLY A 482 -2.13 5.74 6.14
CA GLY A 482 -1.60 4.90 5.06
C GLY A 482 -0.13 5.15 4.71
N THR A 483 0.55 5.97 5.51
CA THR A 483 1.98 6.20 5.39
C THR A 483 2.79 5.01 5.91
N LEU A 484 3.92 4.74 5.25
CA LEU A 484 4.87 3.75 5.72
C LEU A 484 5.70 4.35 6.85
N TYR A 485 5.65 3.72 8.02
CA TYR A 485 6.41 4.16 9.17
C TYR A 485 7.71 3.38 9.28
N SER A 486 8.83 4.07 9.46
CA SER A 486 10.14 3.47 9.70
C SER A 486 10.10 2.51 10.89
N LYS A 487 11.03 1.55 10.92
CA LYS A 487 11.23 0.69 12.10
C LYS A 487 11.64 1.54 13.29
N CYS A 488 11.08 1.22 14.46
CA CYS A 488 11.46 1.87 15.69
C CYS A 488 12.87 1.43 16.14
N ALA A 489 13.69 2.39 16.54
CA ALA A 489 14.99 2.16 17.13
C ALA A 489 15.14 2.79 18.51
N TYR A 490 14.32 3.80 18.82
CA TYR A 490 14.34 4.51 20.10
C TYR A 490 12.95 4.87 20.58
N ILE A 491 12.77 4.86 21.90
CA ILE A 491 11.56 5.31 22.58
C ILE A 491 11.91 6.42 23.58
N TYR A 492 11.17 7.51 23.52
CA TYR A 492 11.22 8.56 24.53
C TYR A 492 9.86 8.69 25.19
N VAL A 493 9.82 8.49 26.50
CA VAL A 493 8.65 8.69 27.35
C VAL A 493 9.01 9.74 28.39
N VAL A 494 8.11 10.68 28.65
CA VAL A 494 8.25 11.61 29.76
C VAL A 494 6.92 11.84 30.45
N PHE A 495 6.96 11.76 31.77
CA PHE A 495 5.90 12.22 32.65
C PHE A 495 6.40 13.46 33.39
N SER A 496 5.55 14.47 33.53
CA SER A 496 5.89 15.70 34.22
C SER A 496 4.75 16.11 35.18
N SER A 497 5.08 16.47 36.39
CA SER A 497 4.10 16.92 37.41
C SER A 497 3.39 18.21 37.00
N THR A 498 3.92 18.97 36.04
CA THR A 498 3.32 20.19 35.50
C THR A 498 3.78 20.49 34.10
N VAL A 499 2.92 21.13 33.30
CA VAL A 499 3.27 21.76 32.00
C VAL A 499 3.80 23.17 32.17
N ASN A 500 3.65 23.76 33.36
CA ASN A 500 4.07 25.12 33.68
C ASN A 500 5.56 25.16 34.05
N ALA A 501 6.23 26.25 33.74
CA ALA A 501 7.64 26.46 34.05
C ALA A 501 7.89 27.82 34.66
N GLY A 502 9.01 27.97 35.38
CA GLY A 502 9.45 29.23 35.96
C GLY A 502 8.39 29.87 36.89
N ALA A 503 8.14 31.14 36.72
CA ALA A 503 7.21 31.92 37.54
C ALA A 503 5.79 31.36 37.60
N ASN A 504 5.35 30.71 36.53
CA ASN A 504 3.99 30.17 36.39
C ASN A 504 3.79 28.82 37.10
N MET A 505 4.87 28.14 37.50
CA MET A 505 4.77 26.86 38.16
C MET A 505 4.20 27.05 39.59
N PRO A 506 3.07 26.42 39.92
CA PRO A 506 2.52 26.54 41.24
C PRO A 506 3.31 25.74 42.26
N TRP A 507 3.63 26.37 43.37
CA TRP A 507 4.16 25.73 44.56
C TRP A 507 3.79 26.53 45.80
N GLU A 508 3.82 25.89 46.96
CA GLU A 508 3.56 26.52 48.24
C GLU A 508 4.41 25.88 49.34
N ARG A 509 4.52 26.57 50.45
CA ARG A 509 5.17 26.03 51.64
C ARG A 509 4.37 24.90 52.23
N LYS A 510 5.00 23.74 52.43
CA LYS A 510 4.45 22.61 53.18
C LYS A 510 5.40 22.27 54.32
N ASP A 511 4.83 22.13 55.53
CA ASP A 511 5.55 21.68 56.71
C ASP A 511 5.27 20.17 56.91
N GLY A 512 6.29 19.41 57.34
CA GLY A 512 6.12 17.99 57.65
C GLY A 512 5.95 17.04 56.47
N TYR A 513 6.35 17.45 55.27
CA TYR A 513 6.34 16.54 54.11
C TYR A 513 7.35 15.40 54.30
N GLN A 514 6.93 14.17 54.08
CA GLN A 514 7.71 12.95 54.33
C GLN A 514 8.03 12.22 53.05
N LEU A 515 9.17 11.55 53.04
CA LEU A 515 9.60 10.66 51.98
C LEU A 515 9.64 9.22 52.47
N TRP A 516 9.44 8.28 51.58
CA TRP A 516 9.63 6.88 51.87
C TRP A 516 11.08 6.46 51.74
N GLU A 517 11.62 5.80 52.76
CA GLU A 517 12.92 5.13 52.75
C GLU A 517 12.71 3.67 53.18
N GLY A 518 12.85 2.74 52.24
CA GLY A 518 12.28 1.41 52.42
C GLY A 518 10.77 1.52 52.58
N ASP A 519 10.19 0.80 53.53
CA ASP A 519 8.75 0.83 53.80
C ASP A 519 8.40 1.78 55.00
N GLN A 520 9.31 2.69 55.33
CA GLN A 520 9.14 3.62 56.40
C GLN A 520 9.02 5.05 55.89
N LEU A 521 8.04 5.80 56.43
CA LEU A 521 8.02 7.25 56.23
C LEU A 521 9.07 7.88 57.13
N VAL A 522 10.00 8.59 56.53
CA VAL A 522 11.11 9.21 57.24
C VAL A 522 10.95 10.72 57.23
N ASN A 523 10.78 11.29 58.41
CA ASN A 523 10.81 12.73 58.60
C ASN A 523 12.26 13.15 58.87
N LYS A 524 12.98 13.61 57.86
CA LYS A 524 14.32 14.17 58.04
C LYS A 524 14.23 15.63 58.40
N ASN A 525 14.19 15.91 59.67
CA ASN A 525 14.20 17.26 60.27
C ASN A 525 12.89 18.03 59.99
N GLU A 526 12.30 18.65 60.96
CA GLU A 526 11.11 19.52 60.86
C GLU A 526 11.02 20.24 59.50
N THR A 527 10.56 19.51 58.51
CA THR A 527 10.82 19.86 57.12
C THR A 527 9.88 20.93 56.62
N ARG A 528 10.45 22.08 56.38
CA ARG A 528 9.81 23.12 55.57
C ARG A 528 10.26 22.97 54.13
N SER A 529 9.32 22.77 53.25
CA SER A 529 9.62 22.60 51.81
C SER A 529 8.60 23.36 50.98
N PHE A 530 9.02 23.75 49.79
CA PHE A 530 8.08 24.22 48.77
C PHE A 530 7.77 23.05 47.84
N ILE A 531 6.51 22.68 47.82
CA ILE A 531 6.00 21.58 47.00
C ILE A 531 4.70 22.05 46.37
N GLY A 532 4.59 21.81 45.05
CA GLY A 532 3.39 22.12 44.31
C GLY A 532 2.55 20.89 43.99
N SER A 533 2.14 20.77 42.74
CA SER A 533 1.36 19.64 42.25
C SER A 533 2.12 18.33 42.35
N ILE A 534 1.38 17.27 42.62
CA ILE A 534 1.92 15.90 42.76
C ILE A 534 1.20 14.98 41.79
N LEU A 535 1.98 14.33 40.93
CA LEU A 535 1.56 13.27 40.01
C LEU A 535 2.13 11.94 40.50
N THR A 536 1.29 10.95 40.72
CA THR A 536 1.71 9.59 41.05
C THR A 536 1.39 8.67 39.87
N ILE A 537 2.34 7.83 39.45
CA ILE A 537 2.24 6.98 38.27
C ILE A 537 2.65 5.57 38.64
N ASP A 538 1.92 4.60 38.05
CA ASP A 538 2.19 3.18 38.20
C ASP A 538 1.72 2.38 36.98
N ASP A 539 2.16 1.11 36.91
CA ASP A 539 1.73 0.12 35.90
C ASP A 539 1.71 0.66 34.47
N ILE A 540 2.85 1.17 34.04
CA ILE A 540 3.03 1.65 32.66
C ILE A 540 3.15 0.43 31.74
N SER A 541 2.32 0.36 30.70
CA SER A 541 2.35 -0.73 29.73
C SER A 541 2.25 -0.23 28.30
N LEU A 542 2.98 -0.88 27.40
CA LEU A 542 2.91 -0.63 25.96
C LEU A 542 1.96 -1.63 25.31
N VAL A 543 1.05 -1.12 24.48
CA VAL A 543 0.04 -1.93 23.78
C VAL A 543 0.38 -2.02 22.30
N TYR A 544 0.17 -3.20 21.72
CA TYR A 544 0.50 -3.55 20.36
C TYR A 544 -0.73 -4.11 19.66
N ASP A 545 -1.45 -3.27 18.91
CA ASP A 545 -2.68 -3.66 18.22
C ASP A 545 -2.50 -3.88 16.71
N LYS A 546 -1.30 -3.57 16.22
CA LYS A 546 -0.88 -3.85 14.84
C LYS A 546 0.20 -4.91 14.73
#